data_f363aafba1dd2d00b7cfb59ca7a84469
#
_entry.id   f363aafba1dd2d00b7cfb59ca7a84469
#
_cell.length_a   1.000
_cell.length_b   1.000
_cell.length_c   1.000
_cell.angle_alpha   90.00
_cell.angle_beta   90.00
_cell.angle_gamma   90.00
#
_symmetry.space_group_name_H-M   'P 1'
#
loop_
_entity.id
_entity.type
_entity.pdbx_description
1 polymer ?
#
loop_
_entity_poly.entity_id
_entity_poly.type
_entity_poly.pdbx_seq_one_letter_code
_entity_poly.pdbx_strand_id
1 'polypeptide(L)'
;MLASKVIRKISDYGTLVMFSHSIFSLSFAAISMLLASNGFPGAWKVLWILLAFMGARTGANAINRAIDAEIDKLNPRTSVRQIPQGQVSKGEAYGLAATSFAIMLVSAAMLNVLCLILAPFALVFMTGYSYTKRFTWLCHIILGVTTAAAPVGAWIAVTGKLSFTALIMGVANTLWVAGFDIIYGIQDYEFDKANKLRSIPVKFGIRKSLHISSALHLISCIFLLVLGIISRQLGTIYFSGLLIIIILFAIEHSMVANVRKPDDTGADVYSFTSYSLNQIISIVFLTASLLDIFL
;
A
#
# COMPACT_ATOMS: atom_id res chain seq x y z
N MET A 1 36.12 -5.67 -3.83
CA MET A 1 35.38 -6.32 -4.94
C MET A 1 34.20 -7.17 -4.48
N LEU A 2 34.30 -8.06 -3.49
CA LEU A 2 33.16 -8.86 -2.97
C LEU A 2 32.15 -7.99 -2.24
N ALA A 3 32.58 -7.10 -1.34
CA ALA A 3 31.73 -6.20 -0.57
C ALA A 3 30.91 -5.26 -1.48
N SER A 4 31.50 -4.72 -2.55
CA SER A 4 30.80 -3.85 -3.49
C SER A 4 29.69 -4.58 -4.27
N LYS A 5 29.92 -5.86 -4.61
CA LYS A 5 28.89 -6.71 -5.24
C LYS A 5 27.73 -7.01 -4.28
N VAL A 6 28.03 -7.28 -3.00
CA VAL A 6 27.00 -7.54 -1.98
C VAL A 6 26.16 -6.28 -1.73
N ILE A 7 26.78 -5.11 -1.54
CA ILE A 7 26.09 -3.84 -1.35
C ILE A 7 25.17 -3.53 -2.54
N ARG A 8 25.69 -3.70 -3.76
CA ARG A 8 24.89 -3.51 -4.97
C ARG A 8 23.67 -4.44 -5.01
N LYS A 9 23.84 -5.71 -4.68
CA LYS A 9 22.75 -6.69 -4.69
C LYS A 9 21.69 -6.37 -3.62
N ILE A 10 22.10 -5.92 -2.44
CA ILE A 10 21.16 -5.43 -1.38
C ILE A 10 20.36 -4.21 -1.88
N SER A 11 21.04 -3.27 -2.53
CA SER A 11 20.39 -2.11 -3.15
C SER A 11 19.39 -2.52 -4.23
N ASP A 12 19.75 -3.47 -5.09
CA ASP A 12 18.86 -4.00 -6.15
C ASP A 12 17.60 -4.63 -5.55
N TYR A 13 17.73 -5.41 -4.46
CA TYR A 13 16.60 -5.97 -3.74
C TYR A 13 15.75 -4.90 -3.04
N GLY A 14 16.37 -3.90 -2.41
CA GLY A 14 15.65 -2.78 -1.78
C GLY A 14 14.81 -2.00 -2.80
N THR A 15 15.36 -1.76 -3.99
CA THR A 15 14.65 -1.09 -5.09
C THR A 15 13.57 -1.98 -5.68
N LEU A 16 13.84 -3.29 -5.84
CA LEU A 16 12.87 -4.27 -6.34
C LEU A 16 11.59 -4.28 -5.50
N VAL A 17 11.72 -4.23 -4.16
CA VAL A 17 10.58 -4.28 -3.24
C VAL A 17 10.00 -2.89 -2.91
N MET A 18 10.53 -1.82 -3.52
CA MET A 18 10.07 -0.44 -3.31
C MET A 18 9.99 -0.11 -1.81
N PHE A 19 11.08 -0.35 -1.08
CA PHE A 19 11.12 -0.20 0.37
C PHE A 19 10.69 1.19 0.88
N SER A 20 11.08 2.25 0.16
CA SER A 20 10.69 3.64 0.47
C SER A 20 9.17 3.88 0.46
N HIS A 21 8.41 3.10 -0.31
CA HIS A 21 6.95 3.22 -0.38
C HIS A 21 6.22 2.44 0.74
N SER A 22 6.96 1.83 1.67
CA SER A 22 6.38 1.10 2.80
C SER A 22 5.81 2.02 3.89
N ILE A 23 6.23 3.28 3.97
CA ILE A 23 5.83 4.27 4.99
C ILE A 23 4.30 4.42 5.04
N PHE A 24 3.65 4.45 3.88
CA PHE A 24 2.21 4.58 3.76
C PHE A 24 1.43 3.49 4.55
N SER A 25 1.65 2.23 4.22
CA SER A 25 0.96 1.10 4.88
C SER A 25 1.43 0.91 6.33
N LEU A 26 2.68 1.29 6.64
CA LEU A 26 3.22 1.23 7.99
C LEU A 26 2.51 2.22 8.92
N SER A 27 2.15 3.42 8.43
CA SER A 27 1.41 4.41 9.21
C SER A 27 0.07 3.86 9.68
N PHE A 28 -0.70 3.24 8.79
CA PHE A 28 -1.96 2.60 9.15
C PHE A 28 -1.79 1.43 10.14
N ALA A 29 -0.78 0.58 9.94
CA ALA A 29 -0.49 -0.53 10.85
C ALA A 29 -0.08 -0.02 12.24
N ALA A 30 0.78 1.01 12.31
CA ALA A 30 1.25 1.59 13.56
C ALA A 30 0.10 2.23 14.36
N ILE A 31 -0.73 3.05 13.71
CA ILE A 31 -1.88 3.69 14.37
C ILE A 31 -2.85 2.61 14.86
N SER A 32 -3.15 1.60 14.03
CA SER A 32 -4.02 0.49 14.42
C SER A 32 -3.51 -0.26 15.64
N MET A 33 -2.21 -0.56 15.65
CA MET A 33 -1.54 -1.22 16.76
C MET A 33 -1.66 -0.40 18.06
N LEU A 34 -1.41 0.92 17.99
CA LEU A 34 -1.43 1.81 19.16
C LEU A 34 -2.84 2.03 19.68
N LEU A 35 -3.83 2.23 18.79
CA LEU A 35 -5.24 2.33 19.19
C LEU A 35 -5.74 1.02 19.84
N ALA A 36 -5.34 -0.13 19.31
CA ALA A 36 -5.73 -1.44 19.83
C ALA A 36 -5.18 -1.72 21.24
N SER A 37 -4.01 -1.15 21.58
CA SER A 37 -3.34 -1.33 22.87
C SER A 37 -3.61 -0.21 23.88
N ASN A 38 -4.35 0.83 23.51
CA ASN A 38 -4.44 2.07 24.29
C ASN A 38 -3.07 2.67 24.63
N GLY A 39 -2.15 2.70 23.65
CA GLY A 39 -0.79 3.16 23.78
C GLY A 39 0.23 2.14 23.29
N PHE A 40 1.34 1.95 23.99
CA PHE A 40 2.43 1.06 23.58
C PHE A 40 2.11 -0.42 23.92
N PRO A 41 2.07 -1.36 22.93
CA PRO A 41 1.65 -2.75 23.16
C PRO A 41 2.76 -3.65 23.75
N GLY A 42 3.94 -3.09 24.02
CA GLY A 42 5.13 -3.81 24.45
C GLY A 42 6.05 -4.21 23.28
N ALA A 43 7.36 -4.22 23.56
CA ALA A 43 8.40 -4.42 22.53
C ALA A 43 8.27 -5.74 21.77
N TRP A 44 7.84 -6.81 22.44
CA TRP A 44 7.63 -8.12 21.83
C TRP A 44 6.59 -8.10 20.71
N LYS A 45 5.41 -7.51 20.98
CA LYS A 45 4.35 -7.39 19.96
C LYS A 45 4.76 -6.48 18.81
N VAL A 46 5.42 -5.33 19.12
CA VAL A 46 5.93 -4.43 18.09
C VAL A 46 6.91 -5.13 17.18
N LEU A 47 7.86 -5.90 17.73
CA LEU A 47 8.83 -6.66 16.93
C LEU A 47 8.15 -7.60 15.94
N TRP A 48 7.21 -8.43 16.41
CA TRP A 48 6.56 -9.42 15.55
C TRP A 48 5.58 -8.79 14.55
N ILE A 49 4.91 -7.69 14.92
CA ILE A 49 4.08 -6.91 13.98
C ILE A 49 4.95 -6.31 12.86
N LEU A 50 6.09 -5.73 13.19
CA LEU A 50 7.03 -5.19 12.21
C LEU A 50 7.60 -6.28 11.29
N LEU A 51 8.00 -7.42 11.85
CA LEU A 51 8.50 -8.56 11.06
C LEU A 51 7.40 -9.13 10.14
N ALA A 52 6.17 -9.26 10.63
CA ALA A 52 5.03 -9.67 9.81
C ALA A 52 4.76 -8.68 8.68
N PHE A 53 4.73 -7.39 8.98
CA PHE A 53 4.54 -6.31 8.00
C PHE A 53 5.64 -6.32 6.94
N MET A 54 6.91 -6.37 7.35
CA MET A 54 8.06 -6.38 6.45
C MET A 54 8.07 -7.64 5.57
N GLY A 55 7.78 -8.81 6.14
CA GLY A 55 7.65 -10.05 5.41
C GLY A 55 6.52 -10.01 4.38
N ALA A 56 5.34 -9.54 4.77
CA ALA A 56 4.20 -9.36 3.89
C ALA A 56 4.51 -8.41 2.72
N ARG A 57 5.06 -7.23 3.03
CA ARG A 57 5.35 -6.18 2.05
C ARG A 57 6.43 -6.61 1.05
N THR A 58 7.54 -7.14 1.57
CA THR A 58 8.66 -7.61 0.74
C THR A 58 8.23 -8.78 -0.13
N GLY A 59 7.51 -9.76 0.44
CA GLY A 59 7.01 -10.91 -0.29
C GLY A 59 6.03 -10.54 -1.39
N ALA A 60 5.05 -9.67 -1.10
CA ALA A 60 4.05 -9.21 -2.07
C ALA A 60 4.71 -8.45 -3.24
N ASN A 61 5.66 -7.56 -2.97
CA ASN A 61 6.35 -6.84 -4.02
C ASN A 61 7.26 -7.75 -4.86
N ALA A 62 8.03 -8.64 -4.22
CA ALA A 62 8.92 -9.55 -4.93
C ALA A 62 8.14 -10.51 -5.84
N ILE A 63 7.03 -11.08 -5.36
CA ILE A 63 6.22 -11.98 -6.17
C ILE A 63 5.50 -11.24 -7.30
N ASN A 64 5.03 -10.01 -7.07
CA ASN A 64 4.44 -9.18 -8.12
C ASN A 64 5.46 -8.91 -9.24
N ARG A 65 6.70 -8.54 -8.91
CA ARG A 65 7.77 -8.33 -9.89
C ARG A 65 8.10 -9.59 -10.70
N ALA A 66 8.09 -10.76 -10.05
CA ALA A 66 8.34 -12.03 -10.74
C ALA A 66 7.20 -12.42 -11.69
N ILE A 67 5.94 -12.24 -11.26
CA ILE A 67 4.73 -12.55 -12.05
C ILE A 67 4.60 -11.61 -13.25
N ASP A 68 4.88 -10.31 -13.06
CA ASP A 68 4.68 -9.30 -14.10
C ASP A 68 5.92 -9.07 -14.98
N ALA A 69 7.02 -9.81 -14.76
CA ALA A 69 8.30 -9.61 -15.44
C ALA A 69 8.22 -9.54 -16.97
N GLU A 70 7.40 -10.38 -17.62
CA GLU A 70 7.24 -10.36 -19.08
C GLU A 70 6.44 -9.14 -19.56
N ILE A 71 5.41 -8.75 -18.80
CA ILE A 71 4.61 -7.55 -19.10
C ILE A 71 5.46 -6.30 -18.86
N ASP A 72 6.20 -6.28 -17.75
CA ASP A 72 7.13 -5.18 -17.40
C ASP A 72 8.19 -4.95 -18.47
N LYS A 73 8.71 -6.01 -19.10
CA LYS A 73 9.69 -5.93 -20.18
C LYS A 73 9.14 -5.24 -21.43
N LEU A 74 7.84 -5.36 -21.68
CA LEU A 74 7.18 -4.76 -22.85
C LEU A 74 6.76 -3.30 -22.61
N ASN A 75 6.57 -2.90 -21.35
CA ASN A 75 6.13 -1.56 -21.00
C ASN A 75 7.35 -0.62 -20.88
N PRO A 76 7.45 0.45 -21.68
CA PRO A 76 8.60 1.39 -21.64
C PRO A 76 8.88 1.93 -20.23
N ARG A 77 7.82 2.21 -19.44
CA ARG A 77 7.95 2.73 -18.07
C ARG A 77 8.54 1.72 -17.10
N THR A 78 8.23 0.44 -17.25
CA THR A 78 8.65 -0.61 -16.30
C THR A 78 9.77 -1.52 -16.82
N SER A 79 10.15 -1.39 -18.08
CA SER A 79 11.28 -2.13 -18.69
C SER A 79 12.62 -1.85 -18.01
N VAL A 80 12.75 -0.71 -17.31
CA VAL A 80 13.92 -0.31 -16.52
C VAL A 80 14.02 -1.02 -15.16
N ARG A 81 13.03 -1.82 -14.77
CA ARG A 81 13.01 -2.55 -13.50
C ARG A 81 14.07 -3.65 -13.47
N GLN A 82 14.42 -4.12 -12.25
CA GLN A 82 15.54 -5.03 -11.99
C GLN A 82 15.43 -6.37 -12.74
N ILE A 83 14.22 -6.96 -12.83
CA ILE A 83 14.05 -8.26 -13.49
C ILE A 83 14.12 -8.10 -15.02
N PRO A 84 13.39 -7.20 -15.68
CA PRO A 84 13.56 -6.90 -17.09
C PRO A 84 15.00 -6.57 -17.50
N GLN A 85 15.74 -5.86 -16.64
CA GLN A 85 17.16 -5.50 -16.88
C GLN A 85 18.16 -6.64 -16.56
N GLY A 86 17.69 -7.79 -16.08
CA GLY A 86 18.56 -8.92 -15.73
C GLY A 86 19.42 -8.70 -14.47
N GLN A 87 19.17 -7.66 -13.68
CA GLN A 87 19.89 -7.38 -12.43
C GLN A 87 19.48 -8.37 -11.32
N VAL A 88 18.21 -8.81 -11.35
CA VAL A 88 17.64 -9.84 -10.46
C VAL A 88 16.93 -10.87 -11.35
N SER A 89 17.16 -12.14 -11.12
CA SER A 89 16.45 -13.22 -11.82
C SER A 89 15.05 -13.44 -11.23
N LYS A 90 14.13 -14.02 -12.02
CA LYS A 90 12.82 -14.45 -11.51
C LYS A 90 12.95 -15.44 -10.34
N GLY A 91 13.92 -16.36 -10.42
CA GLY A 91 14.19 -17.34 -9.36
C GLY A 91 14.59 -16.67 -8.04
N GLU A 92 15.47 -15.66 -8.09
CA GLU A 92 15.83 -14.87 -6.91
C GLU A 92 14.62 -14.13 -6.33
N ALA A 93 13.76 -13.55 -7.17
CA ALA A 93 12.55 -12.87 -6.73
C ALA A 93 11.54 -13.83 -6.06
N TYR A 94 11.35 -15.02 -6.62
CA TYR A 94 10.53 -16.08 -5.98
C TYR A 94 11.14 -16.56 -4.66
N GLY A 95 12.46 -16.73 -4.59
CA GLY A 95 13.17 -17.10 -3.36
C GLY A 95 13.00 -16.03 -2.26
N LEU A 96 13.14 -14.75 -2.65
CA LEU A 96 12.92 -13.62 -1.74
C LEU A 96 11.45 -13.57 -1.26
N ALA A 97 10.49 -13.78 -2.16
CA ALA A 97 9.08 -13.82 -1.80
C ALA A 97 8.78 -14.98 -0.82
N ALA A 98 9.26 -16.19 -1.11
CA ALA A 98 9.05 -17.36 -0.26
C ALA A 98 9.63 -17.16 1.15
N THR A 99 10.88 -16.67 1.25
CA THR A 99 11.53 -16.38 2.53
C THR A 99 10.76 -15.29 3.31
N SER A 100 10.33 -14.23 2.63
CA SER A 100 9.59 -13.13 3.25
C SER A 100 8.22 -13.58 3.76
N PHE A 101 7.50 -14.37 2.99
CA PHE A 101 6.24 -14.96 3.42
C PHE A 101 6.40 -15.96 4.56
N ALA A 102 7.49 -16.73 4.59
CA ALA A 102 7.81 -17.59 5.74
C ALA A 102 8.03 -16.76 7.02
N ILE A 103 8.75 -15.64 6.93
CA ILE A 103 8.91 -14.69 8.05
C ILE A 103 7.54 -14.15 8.50
N MET A 104 6.66 -13.76 7.57
CA MET A 104 5.30 -13.31 7.88
C MET A 104 4.50 -14.38 8.62
N LEU A 105 4.52 -15.64 8.16
CA LEU A 105 3.78 -16.74 8.78
C LEU A 105 4.31 -17.07 10.18
N VAL A 106 5.63 -17.13 10.36
CA VAL A 106 6.26 -17.32 11.68
C VAL A 106 5.88 -16.17 12.61
N SER A 107 5.94 -14.93 12.14
CA SER A 107 5.56 -13.76 12.94
C SER A 107 4.08 -13.81 13.34
N ALA A 108 3.19 -14.22 12.44
CA ALA A 108 1.77 -14.40 12.74
C ALA A 108 1.55 -15.46 13.82
N ALA A 109 2.28 -16.58 13.77
CA ALA A 109 2.24 -17.64 14.79
C ALA A 109 2.72 -17.14 16.17
N MET A 110 3.74 -16.27 16.19
CA MET A 110 4.27 -15.70 17.43
C MET A 110 3.36 -14.63 18.06
N LEU A 111 2.42 -14.08 17.29
CA LEU A 111 1.46 -13.07 17.76
C LEU A 111 0.24 -13.72 18.41
N ASN A 112 -0.59 -14.41 17.66
CA ASN A 112 -1.73 -15.18 18.19
C ASN A 112 -2.34 -16.11 17.11
N VAL A 113 -3.23 -17.01 17.59
CA VAL A 113 -3.87 -18.03 16.73
C VAL A 113 -4.69 -17.42 15.61
N LEU A 114 -5.39 -16.30 15.84
CA LEU A 114 -6.21 -15.66 14.80
C LEU A 114 -5.34 -15.05 13.69
N CYS A 115 -4.19 -14.44 14.04
CA CYS A 115 -3.20 -13.98 13.06
C CYS A 115 -2.71 -15.16 12.20
N LEU A 116 -2.38 -16.30 12.81
CA LEU A 116 -1.92 -17.48 12.10
C LEU A 116 -2.98 -18.03 11.14
N ILE A 117 -4.24 -18.11 11.58
CA ILE A 117 -5.36 -18.59 10.73
C ILE A 117 -5.60 -17.66 9.53
N LEU A 118 -5.49 -16.34 9.73
CA LEU A 118 -5.75 -15.36 8.68
C LEU A 118 -4.57 -15.15 7.73
N ALA A 119 -3.34 -15.47 8.14
CA ALA A 119 -2.14 -15.24 7.34
C ALA A 119 -2.13 -15.97 5.98
N PRO A 120 -2.59 -17.24 5.84
CA PRO A 120 -2.71 -17.88 4.53
C PRO A 120 -3.69 -17.17 3.59
N PHE A 121 -4.81 -16.64 4.10
CA PHE A 121 -5.76 -15.87 3.30
C PHE A 121 -5.12 -14.57 2.81
N ALA A 122 -4.41 -13.85 3.68
CA ALA A 122 -3.65 -12.66 3.30
C ALA A 122 -2.62 -12.98 2.21
N LEU A 123 -1.91 -14.12 2.31
CA LEU A 123 -0.95 -14.57 1.31
C LEU A 123 -1.61 -14.83 -0.05
N VAL A 124 -2.80 -15.46 -0.08
CA VAL A 124 -3.57 -15.66 -1.31
C VAL A 124 -3.92 -14.32 -1.96
N PHE A 125 -4.38 -13.32 -1.18
CA PHE A 125 -4.65 -11.98 -1.70
C PHE A 125 -3.38 -11.29 -2.19
N MET A 126 -2.28 -11.35 -1.44
CA MET A 126 -0.97 -10.75 -1.79
C MET A 126 -0.36 -11.33 -3.07
N THR A 127 -0.62 -12.59 -3.35
CA THR A 127 -0.14 -13.25 -4.58
C THR A 127 -1.15 -13.04 -5.72
N GLY A 128 -2.42 -13.23 -5.42
CA GLY A 128 -3.51 -13.22 -6.40
C GLY A 128 -3.75 -11.86 -7.04
N TYR A 129 -3.55 -10.75 -6.30
CA TYR A 129 -3.78 -9.41 -6.85
C TYR A 129 -2.93 -9.12 -8.08
N SER A 130 -1.72 -9.69 -8.17
CA SER A 130 -0.81 -9.52 -9.31
C SER A 130 -1.40 -10.01 -10.64
N TYR A 131 -2.34 -10.95 -10.59
CA TYR A 131 -3.01 -11.45 -11.78
C TYR A 131 -4.26 -10.65 -12.17
N THR A 132 -4.76 -9.78 -11.30
CA THR A 132 -6.08 -9.17 -11.44
C THR A 132 -6.24 -8.31 -12.68
N LYS A 133 -5.21 -7.57 -13.11
CA LYS A 133 -5.23 -6.80 -14.38
C LYS A 133 -5.47 -7.67 -15.62
N ARG A 134 -5.27 -8.98 -15.53
CA ARG A 134 -5.46 -9.92 -16.67
C ARG A 134 -6.93 -10.29 -16.88
N PHE A 135 -7.76 -10.19 -15.83
CA PHE A 135 -9.17 -10.63 -15.90
C PHE A 135 -10.20 -9.65 -15.34
N THR A 136 -9.82 -8.67 -14.51
CA THR A 136 -10.76 -7.70 -13.93
C THR A 136 -10.23 -6.27 -13.90
N TRP A 137 -11.14 -5.32 -14.08
CA TRP A 137 -10.86 -3.88 -13.92
C TRP A 137 -10.83 -3.42 -12.47
N LEU A 138 -11.21 -4.27 -11.51
CA LEU A 138 -11.20 -3.99 -10.07
C LEU A 138 -9.82 -4.11 -9.42
N CYS A 139 -8.74 -4.26 -10.20
CA CYS A 139 -7.37 -4.47 -9.71
C CYS A 139 -6.95 -3.46 -8.63
N HIS A 140 -7.31 -2.19 -8.77
CA HIS A 140 -7.01 -1.14 -7.80
C HIS A 140 -7.74 -1.35 -6.45
N ILE A 141 -9.01 -1.75 -6.50
CA ILE A 141 -9.78 -2.07 -5.27
C ILE A 141 -9.21 -3.32 -4.60
N ILE A 142 -8.87 -4.35 -5.38
CA ILE A 142 -8.28 -5.59 -4.84
C ILE A 142 -6.92 -5.30 -4.21
N LEU A 143 -6.09 -4.40 -4.78
CA LEU A 143 -4.87 -3.93 -4.15
C LEU A 143 -5.16 -3.25 -2.81
N GLY A 144 -6.16 -2.36 -2.77
CA GLY A 144 -6.60 -1.70 -1.54
C GLY A 144 -7.03 -2.69 -0.46
N VAL A 145 -7.83 -3.69 -0.80
CA VAL A 145 -8.24 -4.78 0.11
C VAL A 145 -7.02 -5.56 0.59
N THR A 146 -6.07 -5.86 -0.29
CA THR A 146 -4.84 -6.57 0.08
C THR A 146 -4.02 -5.77 1.10
N THR A 147 -3.91 -4.46 0.92
CA THR A 147 -3.15 -3.60 1.85
C THR A 147 -3.87 -3.37 3.18
N ALA A 148 -5.19 -3.50 3.23
CA ALA A 148 -5.98 -3.44 4.46
C ALA A 148 -5.60 -4.53 5.48
N ALA A 149 -4.94 -5.61 5.04
CA ALA A 149 -4.35 -6.60 5.93
C ALA A 149 -3.35 -5.99 6.94
N ALA A 150 -2.73 -4.84 6.62
CA ALA A 150 -1.79 -4.18 7.52
C ALA A 150 -2.48 -3.60 8.76
N PRO A 151 -3.45 -2.66 8.68
CA PRO A 151 -4.13 -2.16 9.87
C PRO A 151 -5.01 -3.21 10.55
N VAL A 152 -5.73 -4.05 9.81
CA VAL A 152 -6.58 -5.09 10.39
C VAL A 152 -5.74 -6.14 11.11
N GLY A 153 -4.64 -6.59 10.49
CA GLY A 153 -3.70 -7.54 11.08
C GLY A 153 -3.02 -6.99 12.33
N ALA A 154 -2.59 -5.72 12.32
CA ALA A 154 -1.98 -5.07 13.48
C ALA A 154 -2.96 -4.98 14.67
N TRP A 155 -4.23 -4.66 14.43
CA TRP A 155 -5.27 -4.71 15.48
C TRP A 155 -5.44 -6.10 16.07
N ILE A 156 -5.62 -7.10 15.20
CA ILE A 156 -5.78 -8.49 15.62
C ILE A 156 -4.53 -8.99 16.35
N ALA A 157 -3.34 -8.59 15.92
CA ALA A 157 -2.08 -8.94 16.58
C ALA A 157 -2.02 -8.49 18.04
N VAL A 158 -2.59 -7.33 18.34
CA VAL A 158 -2.64 -6.78 19.71
C VAL A 158 -3.75 -7.43 20.53
N THR A 159 -4.96 -7.54 19.97
CA THR A 159 -6.18 -7.86 20.71
C THR A 159 -6.61 -9.32 20.63
N GLY A 160 -6.13 -10.07 19.65
CA GLY A 160 -6.61 -11.42 19.32
C GLY A 160 -8.05 -11.45 18.75
N LYS A 161 -8.63 -10.29 18.41
CA LYS A 161 -10.02 -10.17 17.97
C LYS A 161 -10.15 -9.19 16.80
N LEU A 162 -11.10 -9.45 15.91
CA LEU A 162 -11.55 -8.47 14.93
C LEU A 162 -12.52 -7.49 15.61
N SER A 163 -12.37 -6.19 15.36
CA SER A 163 -13.24 -5.16 15.90
C SER A 163 -13.82 -4.28 14.79
N PHE A 164 -14.88 -3.55 15.12
CA PHE A 164 -15.45 -2.56 14.21
C PHE A 164 -14.46 -1.45 13.86
N THR A 165 -13.65 -1.00 14.81
CA THR A 165 -12.57 0.00 14.58
C THR A 165 -11.55 -0.52 13.58
N ALA A 166 -11.12 -1.80 13.68
CA ALA A 166 -10.21 -2.40 12.73
C ALA A 166 -10.80 -2.45 11.32
N LEU A 167 -12.10 -2.75 11.20
CA LEU A 167 -12.80 -2.75 9.91
C LEU A 167 -12.87 -1.35 9.30
N ILE A 168 -13.19 -0.32 10.10
CA ILE A 168 -13.19 1.09 9.65
C ILE A 168 -11.81 1.47 9.11
N MET A 169 -10.73 1.15 9.83
CA MET A 169 -9.36 1.42 9.38
C MET A 169 -9.03 0.63 8.11
N GLY A 170 -9.45 -0.61 8.02
CA GLY A 170 -9.27 -1.44 6.81
C GLY A 170 -9.98 -0.85 5.60
N VAL A 171 -11.22 -0.40 5.75
CA VAL A 171 -11.99 0.25 4.68
C VAL A 171 -11.36 1.58 4.28
N ALA A 172 -10.99 2.44 5.25
CA ALA A 172 -10.31 3.70 4.98
C ALA A 172 -9.03 3.48 4.18
N ASN A 173 -8.19 2.52 4.60
CA ASN A 173 -6.97 2.15 3.88
C ASN A 173 -7.28 1.62 2.47
N THR A 174 -8.27 0.74 2.32
CA THR A 174 -8.68 0.19 1.01
C THR A 174 -9.02 1.30 0.02
N LEU A 175 -9.86 2.25 0.43
CA LEU A 175 -10.35 3.32 -0.42
C LEU A 175 -9.25 4.32 -0.77
N TRP A 176 -8.40 4.65 0.21
CA TRP A 176 -7.24 5.52 -0.01
C TRP A 176 -6.26 4.90 -1.01
N VAL A 177 -5.83 3.63 -0.78
CA VAL A 177 -4.91 2.95 -1.68
C VAL A 177 -5.49 2.82 -3.09
N ALA A 178 -6.74 2.41 -3.20
CA ALA A 178 -7.41 2.30 -4.50
C ALA A 178 -7.47 3.65 -5.22
N GLY A 179 -7.71 4.73 -4.49
CA GLY A 179 -7.78 6.10 -5.03
C GLY A 179 -6.46 6.52 -5.68
N PHE A 180 -5.34 6.45 -4.95
CA PHE A 180 -4.06 6.85 -5.50
C PHE A 180 -3.53 5.87 -6.56
N ASP A 181 -3.83 4.56 -6.42
CA ASP A 181 -3.40 3.57 -7.40
C ASP A 181 -4.12 3.72 -8.75
N ILE A 182 -5.37 4.23 -8.75
CA ILE A 182 -6.06 4.64 -9.99
C ILE A 182 -5.30 5.77 -10.67
N ILE A 183 -4.88 6.81 -9.94
CA ILE A 183 -4.08 7.92 -10.47
C ILE A 183 -2.77 7.40 -11.06
N TYR A 184 -2.08 6.54 -10.30
CA TYR A 184 -0.85 5.91 -10.77
C TYR A 184 -1.05 5.08 -12.03
N GLY A 185 -2.15 4.32 -12.10
CA GLY A 185 -2.49 3.46 -13.23
C GLY A 185 -2.79 4.22 -14.53
N ILE A 186 -3.07 5.53 -14.48
CA ILE A 186 -3.26 6.36 -15.69
C ILE A 186 -1.98 6.40 -16.52
N GLN A 187 -0.80 6.33 -15.92
CA GLN A 187 0.48 6.30 -16.64
C GLN A 187 0.61 5.11 -17.57
N ASP A 188 -0.09 4.00 -17.26
CA ASP A 188 -0.08 2.79 -18.06
C ASP A 188 -1.27 2.69 -19.03
N TYR A 189 -2.13 3.74 -19.13
CA TYR A 189 -3.40 3.68 -19.86
C TYR A 189 -3.25 3.19 -21.30
N GLU A 190 -2.36 3.77 -22.09
CA GLU A 190 -2.16 3.40 -23.50
C GLU A 190 -1.55 1.99 -23.61
N PHE A 191 -0.58 1.68 -22.78
CA PHE A 191 0.04 0.36 -22.74
C PHE A 191 -0.97 -0.74 -22.33
N ASP A 192 -1.69 -0.53 -21.24
CA ASP A 192 -2.70 -1.48 -20.73
C ASP A 192 -3.78 -1.73 -21.79
N LYS A 193 -4.23 -0.66 -22.48
CA LYS A 193 -5.24 -0.76 -23.56
C LYS A 193 -4.72 -1.54 -24.76
N ALA A 194 -3.49 -1.26 -25.21
CA ALA A 194 -2.87 -1.96 -26.34
C ALA A 194 -2.64 -3.46 -26.06
N ASN A 195 -2.30 -3.79 -24.80
CA ASN A 195 -2.01 -5.16 -24.35
C ASN A 195 -3.22 -5.89 -23.74
N LYS A 196 -4.45 -5.35 -23.92
CA LYS A 196 -5.71 -5.96 -23.44
C LYS A 196 -5.73 -6.20 -21.92
N LEU A 197 -4.94 -5.44 -21.16
CA LEU A 197 -4.99 -5.45 -19.70
C LEU A 197 -6.20 -4.65 -19.22
N ARG A 198 -6.71 -5.01 -18.05
CA ARG A 198 -7.94 -4.43 -17.50
C ARG A 198 -7.62 -3.59 -16.28
N SER A 199 -8.06 -2.33 -16.31
CA SER A 199 -7.95 -1.39 -15.20
C SER A 199 -9.12 -0.42 -15.20
N ILE A 200 -9.31 0.34 -14.12
CA ILE A 200 -10.33 1.39 -14.07
C ILE A 200 -10.07 2.44 -15.16
N PRO A 201 -8.83 2.95 -15.38
CA PRO A 201 -8.54 3.84 -16.49
C PRO A 201 -8.92 3.27 -17.87
N VAL A 202 -8.58 2.02 -18.16
CA VAL A 202 -8.89 1.37 -19.45
C VAL A 202 -10.40 1.23 -19.64
N LYS A 203 -11.15 0.88 -18.58
CA LYS A 203 -12.60 0.65 -18.67
C LYS A 203 -13.42 1.93 -18.79
N PHE A 204 -13.08 2.97 -18.02
CA PHE A 204 -13.91 4.17 -17.88
C PHE A 204 -13.32 5.41 -18.54
N GLY A 205 -12.06 5.35 -19.01
CA GLY A 205 -11.28 6.49 -19.49
C GLY A 205 -10.70 7.34 -18.36
N ILE A 206 -9.70 8.14 -18.68
CA ILE A 206 -8.91 8.92 -17.71
C ILE A 206 -9.80 9.83 -16.86
N ARG A 207 -10.65 10.66 -17.48
CA ARG A 207 -11.47 11.65 -16.77
C ARG A 207 -12.40 11.02 -15.72
N LYS A 208 -13.12 9.95 -16.11
CA LYS A 208 -14.00 9.24 -15.16
C LYS A 208 -13.21 8.55 -14.05
N SER A 209 -12.02 8.05 -14.37
CA SER A 209 -11.13 7.42 -13.37
C SER A 209 -10.66 8.41 -12.32
N LEU A 210 -10.37 9.65 -12.68
CA LEU A 210 -10.04 10.71 -11.72
C LEU A 210 -11.24 11.04 -10.80
N HIS A 211 -12.47 11.08 -11.33
CA HIS A 211 -13.66 11.25 -10.49
C HIS A 211 -13.88 10.06 -9.55
N ILE A 212 -13.66 8.82 -10.01
CA ILE A 212 -13.73 7.62 -9.16
C ILE A 212 -12.67 7.72 -8.05
N SER A 213 -11.43 8.06 -8.37
CA SER A 213 -10.36 8.23 -7.39
C SER A 213 -10.72 9.29 -6.35
N SER A 214 -11.22 10.47 -6.79
CA SER A 214 -11.65 11.55 -5.89
C SER A 214 -12.77 11.09 -4.94
N ALA A 215 -13.76 10.35 -5.46
CA ALA A 215 -14.83 9.80 -4.63
C ALA A 215 -14.30 8.80 -3.59
N LEU A 216 -13.36 7.94 -3.97
CA LEU A 216 -12.73 6.98 -3.05
C LEU A 216 -11.95 7.68 -1.93
N HIS A 217 -11.16 8.73 -2.25
CA HIS A 217 -10.46 9.54 -1.25
C HIS A 217 -11.44 10.27 -0.32
N LEU A 218 -12.53 10.85 -0.85
CA LEU A 218 -13.55 11.49 -0.04
C LEU A 218 -14.21 10.51 0.94
N ILE A 219 -14.59 9.33 0.46
CA ILE A 219 -15.18 8.29 1.30
C ILE A 219 -14.17 7.79 2.33
N SER A 220 -12.88 7.64 1.96
CA SER A 220 -11.82 7.33 2.91
C SER A 220 -11.72 8.35 4.04
N CYS A 221 -11.78 9.66 3.72
CA CYS A 221 -11.80 10.73 4.73
C CYS A 221 -13.02 10.63 5.66
N ILE A 222 -14.19 10.23 5.15
CA ILE A 222 -15.37 9.99 5.98
C ILE A 222 -15.12 8.83 6.97
N PHE A 223 -14.50 7.74 6.52
CA PHE A 223 -14.14 6.64 7.42
C PHE A 223 -13.09 7.06 8.46
N LEU A 224 -12.12 7.91 8.10
CA LEU A 224 -11.16 8.48 9.04
C LEU A 224 -11.85 9.43 10.03
N LEU A 225 -12.83 10.21 9.60
CA LEU A 225 -13.65 11.05 10.50
C LEU A 225 -14.42 10.17 11.51
N VAL A 226 -15.07 9.11 11.03
CA VAL A 226 -15.76 8.15 11.91
C VAL A 226 -14.78 7.50 12.88
N LEU A 227 -13.56 7.12 12.42
CA LEU A 227 -12.50 6.59 13.29
C LEU A 227 -12.18 7.55 14.44
N GLY A 228 -12.00 8.86 14.15
CA GLY A 228 -11.75 9.88 15.18
C GLY A 228 -12.88 10.00 16.18
N ILE A 229 -14.15 9.95 15.72
CA ILE A 229 -15.33 10.07 16.59
C ILE A 229 -15.49 8.88 17.54
N ILE A 230 -15.20 7.64 17.06
CA ILE A 230 -15.39 6.43 17.88
C ILE A 230 -14.18 6.10 18.75
N SER A 231 -13.01 6.66 18.45
CA SER A 231 -11.75 6.39 19.17
C SER A 231 -11.48 7.47 20.20
N ARG A 232 -11.69 7.16 21.48
CA ARG A 232 -11.49 8.11 22.59
C ARG A 232 -10.05 8.65 22.72
N GLN A 233 -9.10 8.02 22.07
CA GLN A 233 -7.68 8.40 22.06
C GLN A 233 -7.35 9.45 20.98
N LEU A 234 -8.27 9.71 20.06
CA LEU A 234 -8.11 10.68 18.99
C LEU A 234 -8.93 11.92 19.29
N GLY A 235 -8.26 13.08 19.30
CA GLY A 235 -8.83 14.35 19.70
C GLY A 235 -8.57 15.47 18.69
N THR A 236 -8.34 16.67 19.20
CA THR A 236 -8.24 17.89 18.39
C THR A 236 -7.08 17.86 17.40
N ILE A 237 -5.93 17.27 17.77
CA ILE A 237 -4.74 17.22 16.91
C ILE A 237 -5.02 16.28 15.72
N TYR A 238 -5.66 15.15 15.96
CA TYR A 238 -6.08 14.22 14.91
C TYR A 238 -7.04 14.88 13.91
N PHE A 239 -8.08 15.59 14.40
CA PHE A 239 -9.04 16.27 13.51
C PHE A 239 -8.38 17.41 12.73
N SER A 240 -7.44 18.13 13.32
CA SER A 240 -6.61 19.11 12.61
C SER A 240 -5.77 18.47 11.52
N GLY A 241 -5.13 17.32 11.82
CA GLY A 241 -4.41 16.51 10.84
C GLY A 241 -5.30 16.00 9.72
N LEU A 242 -6.53 15.55 10.04
CA LEU A 242 -7.50 15.12 9.04
C LEU A 242 -7.91 16.26 8.10
N LEU A 243 -8.08 17.48 8.64
CA LEU A 243 -8.34 18.66 7.80
C LEU A 243 -7.18 18.91 6.81
N ILE A 244 -5.94 18.82 7.28
CA ILE A 244 -4.75 18.94 6.41
C ILE A 244 -4.76 17.83 5.34
N ILE A 245 -5.11 16.59 5.68
CA ILE A 245 -5.23 15.47 4.73
C ILE A 245 -6.27 15.78 3.65
N ILE A 246 -7.44 16.30 4.03
CA ILE A 246 -8.50 16.69 3.08
C ILE A 246 -8.00 17.76 2.10
N ILE A 247 -7.28 18.77 2.62
CA ILE A 247 -6.68 19.83 1.79
C ILE A 247 -5.64 19.24 0.82
N LEU A 248 -4.77 18.35 1.29
CA LEU A 248 -3.76 17.70 0.46
C LEU A 248 -4.39 16.83 -0.64
N PHE A 249 -5.47 16.09 -0.35
CA PHE A 249 -6.23 15.38 -1.38
C PHE A 249 -6.88 16.33 -2.40
N ALA A 250 -7.41 17.47 -1.96
CA ALA A 250 -7.94 18.46 -2.88
C ALA A 250 -6.84 19.02 -3.82
N ILE A 251 -5.65 19.26 -3.29
CA ILE A 251 -4.46 19.66 -4.08
C ILE A 251 -4.09 18.54 -5.06
N GLU A 252 -4.00 17.28 -4.61
CA GLU A 252 -3.71 16.11 -5.45
C GLU A 252 -4.64 16.06 -6.66
N HIS A 253 -5.95 16.09 -6.41
CA HIS A 253 -6.95 16.00 -7.48
C HIS A 253 -6.94 17.24 -8.40
N SER A 254 -6.65 18.43 -7.87
CA SER A 254 -6.48 19.64 -8.67
C SER A 254 -5.27 19.52 -9.61
N MET A 255 -4.14 19.00 -9.10
CA MET A 255 -2.92 18.82 -9.92
C MET A 255 -3.17 17.86 -11.08
N VAL A 256 -3.76 16.67 -10.81
CA VAL A 256 -4.00 15.66 -11.85
C VAL A 256 -5.12 16.06 -12.83
N ALA A 257 -6.10 16.86 -12.41
CA ALA A 257 -7.16 17.37 -13.29
C ALA A 257 -6.65 18.36 -14.33
N ASN A 258 -5.55 19.07 -14.05
CA ASN A 258 -4.94 20.05 -14.93
C ASN A 258 -3.98 19.42 -15.98
N VAL A 259 -3.69 18.13 -15.89
CA VAL A 259 -2.87 17.40 -16.89
C VAL A 259 -3.67 17.24 -18.17
N ARG A 260 -3.29 17.97 -19.23
CA ARG A 260 -4.01 17.95 -20.52
C ARG A 260 -3.69 16.72 -21.37
N LYS A 261 -2.48 16.19 -21.27
CA LYS A 261 -2.03 14.97 -21.98
C LYS A 261 -1.16 14.13 -21.05
N PRO A 262 -1.24 12.81 -21.10
CA PRO A 262 -0.32 11.90 -20.40
C PRO A 262 1.01 11.77 -21.20
N ASP A 263 1.62 12.93 -21.57
CA ASP A 263 2.99 13.00 -22.08
C ASP A 263 4.00 12.90 -20.92
N ASP A 264 5.29 13.01 -21.20
CA ASP A 264 6.37 12.87 -20.20
C ASP A 264 6.17 13.81 -18.99
N THR A 265 5.65 15.01 -19.20
CA THR A 265 5.36 15.97 -18.11
C THR A 265 4.17 15.56 -17.28
N GLY A 266 3.16 14.95 -17.89
CA GLY A 266 2.01 14.38 -17.19
C GLY A 266 2.36 13.14 -16.34
N ALA A 267 3.27 12.29 -16.83
CA ALA A 267 3.74 11.12 -16.08
C ALA A 267 4.42 11.51 -14.77
N ASP A 268 5.20 12.58 -14.74
CA ASP A 268 5.84 13.10 -13.53
C ASP A 268 4.80 13.58 -12.50
N VAL A 269 3.73 14.26 -12.95
CA VAL A 269 2.63 14.71 -12.08
C VAL A 269 1.89 13.51 -11.48
N TYR A 270 1.52 12.51 -12.29
CA TYR A 270 0.85 11.32 -11.80
C TYR A 270 1.73 10.52 -10.82
N SER A 271 3.04 10.43 -11.07
CA SER A 271 3.98 9.77 -10.19
C SER A 271 4.14 10.53 -8.87
N PHE A 272 4.33 11.86 -8.93
CA PHE A 272 4.46 12.70 -7.74
C PHE A 272 3.21 12.64 -6.87
N THR A 273 2.03 12.82 -7.44
CA THR A 273 0.77 12.83 -6.70
C THR A 273 0.48 11.46 -6.08
N SER A 274 0.64 10.37 -6.84
CA SER A 274 0.34 9.03 -6.33
C SER A 274 1.29 8.54 -5.25
N TYR A 275 2.58 8.96 -5.28
CA TYR A 275 3.57 8.45 -4.32
C TYR A 275 4.02 9.51 -3.33
N SER A 276 4.68 10.59 -3.81
CA SER A 276 5.32 11.54 -2.91
C SER A 276 4.31 12.29 -2.06
N LEU A 277 3.20 12.74 -2.64
CA LEU A 277 2.17 13.45 -1.91
C LEU A 277 1.45 12.52 -0.92
N ASN A 278 1.15 11.29 -1.31
CA ASN A 278 0.53 10.31 -0.42
C ASN A 278 1.47 9.85 0.71
N GLN A 279 2.79 9.88 0.53
CA GLN A 279 3.73 9.71 1.65
C GLN A 279 3.64 10.86 2.65
N ILE A 280 3.57 12.11 2.18
CA ILE A 280 3.37 13.28 3.05
C ILE A 280 2.04 13.15 3.81
N ILE A 281 0.95 12.82 3.13
CA ILE A 281 -0.37 12.63 3.73
C ILE A 281 -0.30 11.55 4.83
N SER A 282 0.39 10.43 4.58
CA SER A 282 0.52 9.36 5.57
C SER A 282 1.39 9.75 6.77
N ILE A 283 2.40 10.61 6.58
CA ILE A 283 3.18 11.16 7.69
C ILE A 283 2.31 12.09 8.54
N VAL A 284 1.50 12.95 7.92
CA VAL A 284 0.54 13.82 8.64
C VAL A 284 -0.44 12.96 9.46
N PHE A 285 -1.00 11.91 8.84
CA PHE A 285 -1.91 10.98 9.51
C PHE A 285 -1.25 10.31 10.72
N LEU A 286 -0.03 9.78 10.54
CA LEU A 286 0.73 9.14 11.61
C LEU A 286 1.04 10.13 12.73
N THR A 287 1.62 11.28 12.39
CA THR A 287 2.06 12.26 13.39
C THR A 287 0.90 12.82 14.22
N ALA A 288 -0.20 13.21 13.56
CA ALA A 288 -1.37 13.72 14.25
C ALA A 288 -1.98 12.68 15.19
N SER A 289 -2.07 11.41 14.73
CA SER A 289 -2.57 10.31 15.57
C SER A 289 -1.65 10.01 16.75
N LEU A 290 -0.32 10.00 16.54
CA LEU A 290 0.66 9.77 17.61
C LEU A 290 0.58 10.84 18.68
N LEU A 291 0.49 12.12 18.28
CA LEU A 291 0.43 13.22 19.23
C LEU A 291 -0.82 13.11 20.12
N ASP A 292 -2.00 12.80 19.59
CA ASP A 292 -3.20 12.62 20.40
C ASP A 292 -3.14 11.37 21.30
N ILE A 293 -2.51 10.28 20.84
CA ILE A 293 -2.42 9.03 21.63
C ILE A 293 -1.48 9.19 22.83
N PHE A 294 -0.43 10.03 22.72
CA PHE A 294 0.63 10.11 23.76
C PHE A 294 0.66 11.44 24.52
N LEU A 295 -0.04 12.48 24.08
CA LEU A 295 -0.18 13.77 24.80
C LEU A 295 -1.51 13.86 25.53
#